data_f12d3962ae8ad6b89bbc089915e6da61
#
_entry.id   f12d3962ae8ad6b89bbc089915e6da61
#
_cell.length_a   1.000
_cell.length_b   1.000
_cell.length_c   1.000
_cell.angle_alpha   90.00
_cell.angle_beta   90.00
_cell.angle_gamma   90.00
#
_symmetry.space_group_name_H-M   'P 1'
#
loop_
_entity.id
_entity.type
_entity.pdbx_description
1 polymer ?
#
loop_
_entity_poly.entity_id
_entity_poly.type
_entity_poly.pdbx_seq_one_letter_code
_entity_poly.pdbx_strand_id
1 'polypeptide(L)'
;MELSRTINSDKRYYLDKKTIENAASLLETMRVFNDAKMDLYNALYDQKYLNTGPLLDHAYPVFLKEKYKTNDYYNAAIYTAASGQISSQKELKKYYKTTIAADLKNRDEKIQSVKEELDKKRAIKNSIRLYIKTKKWIKPYPKCQSKVRGFKIILFNKMMVNLDEYERKVEADIRKLKTRLALVTEARKRKAKKLENLEKLPPERIVFGGKKLYSEKDVVEVTKSDDSSNDKDQKTSKKASNKWRQEFFEKRHQSMSLPGRHTSKYGNFLCKYDGKDLSVTCIDGSVTIFHDFKLPRNEESFQKNFTCKPEDRQSLCYNFILKRDKENKQYLIISVTMKLKAYENSYYGNGAISMDINYDHFALAELNETGKLLDQKLIRFDLMNKSTGQVTNIL
;
A
#
# COMPACT_ATOMS: atom_id res chain seq x y z
N MET A 1 18.38 18.44 -8.49
CA MET A 1 17.92 17.05 -8.26
C MET A 1 16.90 16.68 -9.33
N GLU A 2 17.03 15.53 -9.99
CA GLU A 2 16.03 15.04 -10.95
C GLU A 2 15.15 13.99 -10.29
N LEU A 3 13.86 14.06 -10.53
CA LEU A 3 12.87 13.11 -10.01
C LEU A 3 12.16 12.42 -11.17
N SER A 4 12.03 11.11 -11.09
CA SER A 4 11.18 10.37 -12.02
C SER A 4 9.70 10.62 -11.71
N ARG A 5 8.95 11.12 -12.67
CA ARG A 5 7.50 11.37 -12.54
C ARG A 5 6.74 10.66 -13.65
N THR A 6 5.61 10.09 -13.28
CA THR A 6 4.66 9.45 -14.20
C THR A 6 3.49 10.40 -14.44
N ILE A 7 3.21 10.69 -15.70
CA ILE A 7 2.17 11.61 -16.15
C ILE A 7 1.20 10.82 -17.03
N ASN A 8 -0.08 10.84 -16.68
CA ASN A 8 -1.11 10.20 -17.48
C ASN A 8 -1.47 11.09 -18.67
N SER A 9 -1.84 10.48 -19.79
CA SER A 9 -2.42 11.17 -20.93
C SER A 9 -3.74 11.86 -20.53
N ASP A 10 -4.04 12.95 -21.20
CA ASP A 10 -5.26 13.73 -20.98
C ASP A 10 -6.49 12.98 -21.48
N LYS A 11 -6.31 12.20 -22.55
CA LYS A 11 -7.34 11.52 -23.31
C LYS A 11 -7.52 10.08 -22.82
N ARG A 12 -8.77 9.63 -22.77
CA ARG A 12 -9.13 8.21 -22.70
C ARG A 12 -9.21 7.66 -24.12
N TYR A 13 -8.45 6.64 -24.41
CA TYR A 13 -8.42 6.01 -25.72
C TYR A 13 -9.39 4.83 -25.72
N TYR A 14 -10.61 5.06 -26.21
CA TYR A 14 -11.59 4.00 -26.41
C TYR A 14 -11.13 3.05 -27.51
N LEU A 15 -11.55 1.78 -27.45
CA LEU A 15 -11.15 0.76 -28.44
C LEU A 15 -11.95 0.90 -29.74
N ASP A 16 -11.93 2.09 -30.32
CA ASP A 16 -12.57 2.43 -31.59
C ASP A 16 -11.55 3.00 -32.59
N LYS A 17 -11.84 2.88 -33.88
CA LYS A 17 -10.94 3.33 -34.96
C LYS A 17 -10.69 4.84 -34.98
N LYS A 18 -11.50 5.65 -34.30
CA LYS A 18 -11.32 7.10 -34.21
C LYS A 18 -10.22 7.50 -33.25
N THR A 19 -9.98 6.68 -32.24
CA THR A 19 -8.99 6.96 -31.20
C THR A 19 -7.77 6.05 -31.28
N ILE A 20 -7.95 4.79 -31.71
CA ILE A 20 -6.86 3.80 -31.77
C ILE A 20 -7.00 2.98 -33.06
N GLU A 21 -5.96 2.94 -33.87
CA GLU A 21 -5.84 1.97 -34.95
C GLU A 21 -5.20 0.68 -34.42
N ASN A 22 -5.65 -0.47 -34.91
CA ASN A 22 -5.15 -1.81 -34.56
C ASN A 22 -5.18 -2.11 -33.04
N ALA A 23 -6.21 -1.65 -32.31
CA ALA A 23 -6.35 -1.88 -30.87
C ALA A 23 -6.28 -3.38 -30.48
N ALA A 24 -6.78 -4.27 -31.36
CA ALA A 24 -6.77 -5.72 -31.11
C ALA A 24 -5.34 -6.28 -30.98
N SER A 25 -4.41 -5.88 -31.86
CA SER A 25 -3.00 -6.30 -31.77
C SER A 25 -2.32 -5.83 -30.51
N LEU A 26 -2.67 -4.62 -30.02
CA LEU A 26 -2.14 -4.14 -28.75
C LEU A 26 -2.69 -4.92 -27.56
N LEU A 27 -3.98 -5.22 -27.54
CA LEU A 27 -4.58 -6.03 -26.46
C LEU A 27 -3.98 -7.44 -26.42
N GLU A 28 -3.75 -8.05 -27.57
CA GLU A 28 -3.06 -9.34 -27.66
C GLU A 28 -1.61 -9.22 -27.20
N THR A 29 -0.90 -8.15 -27.59
CA THR A 29 0.44 -7.84 -27.09
C THR A 29 0.46 -7.70 -25.57
N MET A 30 -0.51 -6.99 -24.97
CA MET A 30 -0.63 -6.87 -23.52
C MET A 30 -0.88 -8.24 -22.86
N ARG A 31 -1.67 -9.10 -23.48
CA ARG A 31 -1.92 -10.47 -23.01
C ARG A 31 -0.64 -11.29 -22.99
N VAL A 32 0.04 -11.38 -24.13
CA VAL A 32 1.29 -12.14 -24.29
C VAL A 32 2.37 -11.61 -23.34
N PHE A 33 2.52 -10.27 -23.25
CA PHE A 33 3.45 -9.62 -22.32
C PHE A 33 3.22 -10.05 -20.87
N ASN A 34 1.97 -10.06 -20.40
CA ASN A 34 1.66 -10.41 -19.02
C ASN A 34 1.81 -11.89 -18.76
N ASP A 35 1.42 -12.78 -19.69
CA ASP A 35 1.65 -14.22 -19.57
C ASP A 35 3.16 -14.52 -19.48
N ALA A 36 3.94 -13.93 -20.37
CA ALA A 36 5.40 -14.07 -20.39
C ALA A 36 6.04 -13.52 -19.09
N LYS A 37 5.56 -12.38 -18.60
CA LYS A 37 6.02 -11.80 -17.32
C LYS A 37 5.70 -12.71 -16.14
N MET A 38 4.51 -13.31 -16.09
CA MET A 38 4.13 -14.22 -15.00
C MET A 38 4.98 -15.50 -15.01
N ASP A 39 5.20 -16.08 -16.18
CA ASP A 39 6.03 -17.26 -16.30
C ASP A 39 7.48 -16.98 -15.93
N LEU A 40 8.04 -15.89 -16.43
CA LEU A 40 9.40 -15.47 -16.09
C LEU A 40 9.54 -15.13 -14.61
N TYR A 41 8.54 -14.42 -14.03
CA TYR A 41 8.53 -14.15 -12.59
C TYR A 41 8.56 -15.46 -11.77
N ASN A 42 7.73 -16.44 -12.12
CA ASN A 42 7.70 -17.73 -11.42
C ASN A 42 9.04 -18.45 -11.52
N ALA A 43 9.62 -18.51 -12.71
CA ALA A 43 10.92 -19.15 -12.93
C ALA A 43 12.06 -18.44 -12.16
N LEU A 44 12.10 -17.10 -12.15
CA LEU A 44 13.07 -16.31 -11.38
C LEU A 44 12.85 -16.46 -9.86
N TYR A 45 11.59 -16.55 -9.43
CA TYR A 45 11.26 -16.77 -8.01
C TYR A 45 11.75 -18.16 -7.56
N ASP A 46 11.47 -19.20 -8.35
CA ASP A 46 11.86 -20.57 -8.05
C ASP A 46 13.38 -20.72 -8.00
N GLN A 47 14.09 -20.14 -8.95
CA GLN A 47 15.54 -20.10 -8.94
C GLN A 47 16.08 -19.40 -7.70
N LYS A 48 15.55 -18.23 -7.37
CA LYS A 48 16.11 -17.37 -6.30
C LYS A 48 15.80 -17.86 -4.89
N TYR A 49 14.62 -18.43 -4.67
CA TYR A 49 14.14 -18.74 -3.33
C TYR A 49 13.99 -20.24 -3.03
N LEU A 50 13.87 -21.08 -4.07
CA LEU A 50 13.67 -22.50 -3.92
C LEU A 50 14.86 -23.31 -4.46
N ASN A 51 15.85 -22.66 -5.08
CA ASN A 51 16.96 -23.32 -5.79
C ASN A 51 16.49 -24.37 -6.80
N THR A 52 15.34 -24.14 -7.44
CA THR A 52 14.74 -25.02 -8.44
C THR A 52 14.51 -24.26 -9.74
N GLY A 53 14.48 -24.97 -10.87
CA GLY A 53 14.23 -24.37 -12.18
C GLY A 53 15.49 -24.06 -13.00
N PRO A 54 15.32 -23.62 -14.25
CA PRO A 54 16.44 -23.32 -15.15
C PRO A 54 17.18 -22.04 -14.71
N LEU A 55 18.49 -22.00 -14.94
CA LEU A 55 19.31 -20.79 -14.77
C LEU A 55 18.92 -19.76 -15.84
N LEU A 56 18.15 -18.76 -15.47
CA LEU A 56 17.55 -17.79 -16.41
C LEU A 56 18.30 -16.46 -16.53
N ASP A 57 19.31 -16.18 -15.71
CA ASP A 57 19.96 -14.87 -15.68
C ASP A 57 20.52 -14.45 -17.04
N HIS A 58 20.97 -15.39 -17.88
CA HIS A 58 21.42 -15.14 -19.24
C HIS A 58 20.56 -15.84 -20.32
N ALA A 59 19.73 -16.80 -19.94
CA ALA A 59 18.93 -17.61 -20.86
C ALA A 59 17.48 -17.12 -21.02
N TYR A 60 17.05 -16.10 -20.28
CA TYR A 60 15.68 -15.58 -20.38
C TYR A 60 15.28 -15.12 -21.81
N PRO A 61 16.17 -14.53 -22.63
CA PRO A 61 15.76 -14.14 -23.99
C PRO A 61 15.41 -15.35 -24.86
N VAL A 62 16.17 -16.45 -24.73
CA VAL A 62 15.90 -17.69 -25.44
C VAL A 62 14.56 -18.27 -25.00
N PHE A 63 14.34 -18.39 -23.68
CA PHE A 63 13.08 -18.87 -23.12
C PHE A 63 11.87 -18.05 -23.61
N LEU A 64 11.96 -16.72 -23.65
CA LEU A 64 10.89 -15.85 -24.09
C LEU A 64 10.67 -15.93 -25.60
N LYS A 65 11.75 -15.99 -26.41
CA LYS A 65 11.65 -16.12 -27.87
C LYS A 65 11.02 -17.46 -28.28
N GLU A 66 11.41 -18.54 -27.64
CA GLU A 66 10.88 -19.88 -27.98
C GLU A 66 9.40 -20.01 -27.63
N LYS A 67 9.01 -19.57 -26.42
CA LYS A 67 7.65 -19.76 -25.91
C LYS A 67 6.66 -18.71 -26.39
N TYR A 68 7.08 -17.44 -26.44
CA TYR A 68 6.19 -16.29 -26.68
C TYR A 68 6.44 -15.53 -27.98
N LYS A 69 7.45 -15.93 -28.74
CA LYS A 69 7.83 -15.30 -30.02
C LYS A 69 8.14 -13.80 -29.91
N THR A 70 8.62 -13.37 -28.73
CA THR A 70 8.94 -11.99 -28.44
C THR A 70 10.29 -11.56 -29.01
N ASN A 71 10.43 -10.27 -29.34
CA ASN A 71 11.69 -9.67 -29.74
C ASN A 71 12.53 -9.21 -28.53
N ASP A 72 13.78 -8.81 -28.79
CA ASP A 72 14.72 -8.44 -27.72
C ASP A 72 14.27 -7.24 -26.88
N TYR A 73 13.53 -6.30 -27.45
CA TYR A 73 13.01 -5.15 -26.71
C TYR A 73 11.89 -5.55 -25.75
N TYR A 74 10.98 -6.42 -26.21
CA TYR A 74 9.95 -7.00 -25.33
C TYR A 74 10.58 -7.91 -24.27
N ASN A 75 11.58 -8.72 -24.64
CA ASN A 75 12.29 -9.58 -23.69
C ASN A 75 12.90 -8.76 -22.54
N ALA A 76 13.58 -7.66 -22.88
CA ALA A 76 14.15 -6.76 -21.88
C ALA A 76 13.07 -6.08 -21.01
N ALA A 77 11.94 -5.70 -21.58
CA ALA A 77 10.82 -5.11 -20.85
C ALA A 77 10.17 -6.11 -19.91
N ILE A 78 9.92 -7.34 -20.35
CA ILE A 78 9.35 -8.44 -19.55
C ILE A 78 10.29 -8.80 -18.40
N TYR A 79 11.60 -8.93 -18.67
CA TYR A 79 12.59 -9.21 -17.62
C TYR A 79 12.66 -8.10 -16.59
N THR A 80 12.68 -6.84 -17.03
CA THR A 80 12.68 -5.69 -16.13
C THR A 80 11.45 -5.67 -15.23
N ALA A 81 10.27 -5.98 -15.79
CA ALA A 81 9.03 -6.05 -15.04
C ALA A 81 9.01 -7.20 -14.02
N ALA A 82 9.45 -8.41 -14.42
CA ALA A 82 9.48 -9.58 -13.56
C ALA A 82 10.52 -9.46 -12.44
N SER A 83 11.75 -9.06 -12.76
CA SER A 83 12.83 -8.85 -11.79
C SER A 83 12.54 -7.69 -10.85
N GLY A 84 11.91 -6.63 -11.34
CA GLY A 84 11.43 -5.51 -10.54
C GLY A 84 10.40 -5.93 -9.49
N GLN A 85 9.50 -6.84 -9.82
CA GLN A 85 8.55 -7.41 -8.85
C GLN A 85 9.25 -8.20 -7.75
N ILE A 86 10.24 -9.01 -8.09
CA ILE A 86 11.04 -9.76 -7.10
C ILE A 86 11.82 -8.81 -6.18
N SER A 87 12.40 -7.76 -6.74
CA SER A 87 13.13 -6.75 -5.97
C SER A 87 12.19 -5.98 -5.03
N SER A 88 11.02 -5.60 -5.53
CA SER A 88 9.98 -4.94 -4.72
C SER A 88 9.51 -5.82 -3.55
N GLN A 89 9.31 -7.12 -3.77
CA GLN A 89 8.96 -8.04 -2.68
C GLN A 89 10.06 -8.14 -1.61
N LYS A 90 11.33 -8.13 -2.03
CA LYS A 90 12.47 -8.13 -1.11
C LYS A 90 12.47 -6.88 -0.22
N GLU A 91 12.26 -5.72 -0.81
CA GLU A 91 12.19 -4.45 -0.06
C GLU A 91 10.96 -4.37 0.85
N LEU A 92 9.80 -4.82 0.38
CA LEU A 92 8.60 -4.92 1.22
C LEU A 92 8.79 -5.86 2.42
N LYS A 93 9.44 -7.00 2.21
CA LYS A 93 9.77 -7.93 3.30
C LYS A 93 10.68 -7.26 4.33
N LYS A 94 11.68 -6.50 3.90
CA LYS A 94 12.58 -5.72 4.77
C LYS A 94 11.80 -4.65 5.54
N TYR A 95 10.96 -3.90 4.85
CA TYR A 95 10.09 -2.89 5.48
C TYR A 95 9.16 -3.49 6.54
N TYR A 96 8.49 -4.61 6.25
CA TYR A 96 7.63 -5.27 7.23
C TYR A 96 8.41 -5.80 8.44
N LYS A 97 9.63 -6.28 8.26
CA LYS A 97 10.49 -6.69 9.39
C LYS A 97 10.77 -5.51 10.32
N THR A 98 11.22 -4.38 9.79
CA THR A 98 11.51 -3.18 10.59
C THR A 98 10.28 -2.64 11.29
N THR A 99 9.15 -2.57 10.60
CA THR A 99 7.87 -2.10 11.16
C THR A 99 7.37 -3.01 12.29
N ILE A 100 7.44 -4.34 12.10
CA ILE A 100 7.01 -5.28 13.14
C ILE A 100 7.95 -5.25 14.33
N ALA A 101 9.26 -5.12 14.13
CA ALA A 101 10.23 -4.99 15.21
C ALA A 101 9.96 -3.73 16.06
N ALA A 102 9.68 -2.59 15.44
CA ALA A 102 9.29 -1.36 16.14
C ALA A 102 7.96 -1.53 16.91
N ASP A 103 6.94 -2.18 16.31
CA ASP A 103 5.67 -2.47 16.99
C ASP A 103 5.86 -3.40 18.20
N LEU A 104 6.76 -4.38 18.11
CA LEU A 104 7.10 -5.25 19.25
C LEU A 104 7.72 -4.46 20.40
N LYS A 105 8.66 -3.55 20.12
CA LYS A 105 9.26 -2.68 21.15
C LYS A 105 8.20 -1.84 21.86
N ASN A 106 7.32 -1.18 21.10
CA ASN A 106 6.22 -0.39 21.68
C ASN A 106 5.27 -1.24 22.53
N ARG A 107 5.04 -2.51 22.15
CA ARG A 107 4.22 -3.43 22.95
C ARG A 107 4.92 -3.88 24.23
N ASP A 108 6.23 -4.07 24.20
CA ASP A 108 7.02 -4.41 25.39
C ASP A 108 6.99 -3.26 26.41
N GLU A 109 7.15 -2.01 25.95
CA GLU A 109 6.99 -0.82 26.81
C GLU A 109 5.58 -0.73 27.42
N LYS A 110 4.55 -1.02 26.61
CA LYS A 110 3.15 -1.03 27.07
C LYS A 110 2.88 -2.13 28.09
N ILE A 111 3.45 -3.34 27.89
CA ILE A 111 3.35 -4.45 28.82
C ILE A 111 4.00 -4.06 30.15
N GLN A 112 5.17 -3.44 30.11
CA GLN A 112 5.88 -2.99 31.30
C GLN A 112 5.08 -1.93 32.05
N SER A 113 4.56 -0.91 31.36
CA SER A 113 3.70 0.12 31.99
C SER A 113 2.46 -0.46 32.67
N VAL A 114 1.77 -1.41 31.98
CA VAL A 114 0.58 -2.06 32.59
C VAL A 114 0.95 -2.93 33.79
N LYS A 115 2.09 -3.61 33.79
CA LYS A 115 2.60 -4.36 34.96
C LYS A 115 2.86 -3.45 36.15
N GLU A 116 3.55 -2.34 35.93
CA GLU A 116 3.83 -1.35 36.99
C GLU A 116 2.55 -0.77 37.60
N GLU A 117 1.55 -0.46 36.76
CA GLU A 117 0.25 0.01 37.22
C GLU A 117 -0.48 -1.06 38.02
N LEU A 118 -0.44 -2.32 37.57
CA LEU A 118 -1.03 -3.46 38.25
C LEU A 118 -0.38 -3.68 39.65
N ASP A 119 0.94 -3.57 39.72
CA ASP A 119 1.67 -3.76 40.96
C ASP A 119 1.39 -2.61 41.96
N LYS A 120 1.27 -1.37 41.49
CA LYS A 120 0.79 -0.24 42.30
C LYS A 120 -0.61 -0.49 42.86
N LYS A 121 -1.56 -0.98 42.04
CA LYS A 121 -2.92 -1.30 42.48
C LYS A 121 -2.95 -2.46 43.50
N ARG A 122 -2.13 -3.49 43.28
CA ARG A 122 -1.96 -4.60 44.23
C ARG A 122 -1.39 -4.12 45.56
N ALA A 123 -0.39 -3.26 45.54
CA ALA A 123 0.20 -2.66 46.77
C ALA A 123 -0.84 -1.86 47.54
N ILE A 124 -1.67 -1.05 46.88
CA ILE A 124 -2.79 -0.32 47.50
C ILE A 124 -3.76 -1.30 48.16
N LYS A 125 -4.19 -2.35 47.48
CA LYS A 125 -5.10 -3.37 48.02
C LYS A 125 -4.51 -4.01 49.27
N ASN A 126 -3.23 -4.38 49.24
CA ASN A 126 -2.55 -5.00 50.36
C ASN A 126 -2.45 -4.02 51.58
N SER A 127 -2.17 -2.74 51.31
CA SER A 127 -2.13 -1.72 52.37
C SER A 127 -3.50 -1.47 53.01
N ILE A 128 -4.58 -1.49 52.23
CA ILE A 128 -5.95 -1.41 52.77
C ILE A 128 -6.25 -2.60 53.66
N ARG A 129 -5.99 -3.80 53.24
CA ARG A 129 -6.21 -5.02 54.02
C ARG A 129 -5.41 -5.05 55.31
N LEU A 130 -4.14 -4.59 55.26
CA LEU A 130 -3.29 -4.47 56.44
C LEU A 130 -3.85 -3.44 57.41
N TYR A 131 -4.31 -2.28 56.92
CA TYR A 131 -4.94 -1.25 57.74
C TYR A 131 -6.22 -1.74 58.44
N ILE A 132 -7.06 -2.50 57.74
CA ILE A 132 -8.28 -3.09 58.34
C ILE A 132 -7.91 -3.97 59.55
N LYS A 133 -6.82 -4.75 59.42
CA LYS A 133 -6.34 -5.66 60.48
C LYS A 133 -5.62 -4.93 61.61
N THR A 134 -4.72 -4.00 61.29
CA THR A 134 -3.76 -3.44 62.27
C THR A 134 -4.09 -2.01 62.70
N LYS A 135 -5.05 -1.36 62.05
CA LYS A 135 -5.38 0.07 62.20
C LYS A 135 -4.20 1.02 61.91
N LYS A 136 -3.09 0.50 61.39
CA LYS A 136 -1.92 1.31 61.00
C LYS A 136 -1.84 1.41 59.48
N TRP A 137 -1.87 2.65 58.92
CA TRP A 137 -1.73 2.88 57.48
C TRP A 137 -0.25 2.85 57.11
N ILE A 138 0.10 1.93 56.22
CA ILE A 138 1.42 1.85 55.60
C ILE A 138 1.27 2.29 54.14
N LYS A 139 2.11 3.25 53.73
CA LYS A 139 2.09 3.72 52.33
C LYS A 139 2.37 2.57 51.38
N PRO A 140 1.51 2.33 50.37
CA PRO A 140 1.66 1.21 49.44
C PRO A 140 2.91 1.32 48.54
N TYR A 141 3.36 2.54 48.27
CA TYR A 141 4.59 2.84 47.51
C TYR A 141 5.08 4.26 47.85
N PRO A 142 6.38 4.60 47.62
CA PRO A 142 6.98 5.86 48.09
C PRO A 142 6.26 7.14 47.66
N LYS A 143 5.76 7.18 46.40
CA LYS A 143 5.05 8.35 45.85
C LYS A 143 3.54 8.36 46.11
N CYS A 144 3.01 7.43 46.89
CA CYS A 144 1.59 7.41 47.21
C CYS A 144 1.23 8.54 48.18
N GLN A 145 0.30 9.40 47.78
CA GLN A 145 -0.16 10.55 48.56
C GLN A 145 -1.46 10.30 49.35
N SER A 146 -2.06 9.10 49.21
CA SER A 146 -3.29 8.76 49.90
C SER A 146 -3.03 8.57 51.39
N LYS A 147 -3.99 9.03 52.24
CA LYS A 147 -4.00 8.90 53.70
C LYS A 147 -5.31 8.27 54.10
N VAL A 148 -5.32 7.56 55.24
CA VAL A 148 -6.53 6.95 55.77
C VAL A 148 -6.87 7.59 57.13
N ARG A 149 -8.14 7.94 57.32
CA ARG A 149 -8.71 8.42 58.60
C ARG A 149 -9.99 7.62 58.90
N GLY A 150 -9.95 6.77 59.88
CA GLY A 150 -11.07 5.89 60.25
C GLY A 150 -11.47 5.00 59.09
N PHE A 151 -12.72 5.04 58.65
CA PHE A 151 -13.26 4.25 57.53
C PHE A 151 -13.20 4.97 56.18
N LYS A 152 -12.46 6.08 56.07
CA LYS A 152 -12.33 6.86 54.83
C LYS A 152 -10.88 6.97 54.38
N ILE A 153 -10.67 6.87 53.07
CA ILE A 153 -9.40 7.17 52.41
C ILE A 153 -9.46 8.54 51.75
N ILE A 154 -8.42 9.34 51.98
CA ILE A 154 -8.24 10.65 51.35
C ILE A 154 -7.26 10.46 50.17
N LEU A 155 -7.72 10.72 48.99
CA LEU A 155 -6.92 10.63 47.73
C LEU A 155 -6.09 11.91 47.55
N PHE A 156 -5.16 11.89 46.60
CA PHE A 156 -4.29 13.03 46.31
C PHE A 156 -5.05 14.31 45.94
N ASN A 157 -6.23 14.18 45.32
CA ASN A 157 -7.14 15.28 44.94
C ASN A 157 -8.03 15.74 46.13
N LYS A 158 -7.72 15.36 47.36
CA LYS A 158 -8.46 15.64 48.59
C LYS A 158 -9.87 15.02 48.65
N MET A 159 -10.27 14.22 47.70
CA MET A 159 -11.54 13.47 47.77
C MET A 159 -11.48 12.43 48.88
N MET A 160 -12.57 12.37 49.67
CA MET A 160 -12.75 11.35 50.70
C MET A 160 -13.73 10.28 50.18
N VAL A 161 -13.30 9.03 50.18
CA VAL A 161 -14.10 7.88 49.75
C VAL A 161 -14.14 6.84 50.85
N ASN A 162 -15.23 6.09 51.00
CA ASN A 162 -15.31 4.97 51.92
C ASN A 162 -14.26 3.90 51.58
N LEU A 163 -13.61 3.35 52.57
CA LEU A 163 -12.51 2.41 52.40
C LEU A 163 -12.96 1.14 51.64
N ASP A 164 -14.14 0.61 51.99
CA ASP A 164 -14.69 -0.59 51.34
C ASP A 164 -15.09 -0.34 49.88
N GLU A 165 -15.63 0.85 49.58
CA GLU A 165 -15.96 1.26 48.23
C GLU A 165 -14.68 1.41 47.39
N TYR A 166 -13.66 2.00 47.96
CA TYR A 166 -12.38 2.18 47.31
C TYR A 166 -11.67 0.84 47.08
N GLU A 167 -11.73 -0.12 48.06
CA GLU A 167 -11.19 -1.47 47.86
C GLU A 167 -11.87 -2.18 46.68
N ARG A 168 -13.22 -2.15 46.59
CA ARG A 168 -13.97 -2.71 45.48
C ARG A 168 -13.57 -2.09 44.14
N LYS A 169 -13.37 -0.77 44.11
CA LYS A 169 -12.89 -0.06 42.90
C LYS A 169 -11.49 -0.53 42.50
N VAL A 170 -10.56 -0.62 43.48
CA VAL A 170 -9.18 -1.11 43.24
C VAL A 170 -9.20 -2.56 42.72
N GLU A 171 -10.08 -3.41 43.24
CA GLU A 171 -10.23 -4.79 42.75
C GLU A 171 -10.76 -4.85 41.31
N ALA A 172 -11.73 -3.99 40.98
CA ALA A 172 -12.22 -3.87 39.63
C ALA A 172 -11.11 -3.40 38.66
N ASP A 173 -10.32 -2.41 39.07
CA ASP A 173 -9.16 -1.93 38.29
C ASP A 173 -8.11 -3.03 38.11
N ILE A 174 -7.81 -3.82 39.13
CA ILE A 174 -6.89 -4.97 39.04
C ILE A 174 -7.40 -5.99 38.02
N ARG A 175 -8.70 -6.30 38.01
CA ARG A 175 -9.30 -7.21 37.01
C ARG A 175 -9.14 -6.66 35.61
N LYS A 176 -9.49 -5.39 35.39
CA LYS A 176 -9.33 -4.71 34.07
C LYS A 176 -7.88 -4.72 33.59
N LEU A 177 -6.92 -4.39 34.47
CA LEU A 177 -5.51 -4.38 34.12
C LEU A 177 -4.97 -5.78 33.81
N LYS A 178 -5.41 -6.84 34.50
CA LYS A 178 -5.06 -8.23 34.20
C LYS A 178 -5.55 -8.62 32.83
N THR A 179 -6.80 -8.32 32.49
CA THR A 179 -7.36 -8.57 31.13
C THR A 179 -6.59 -7.82 30.05
N ARG A 180 -6.30 -6.52 30.29
CA ARG A 180 -5.50 -5.70 29.36
C ARG A 180 -4.11 -6.27 29.17
N LEU A 181 -3.44 -6.70 30.24
CA LEU A 181 -2.12 -7.32 30.19
C LEU A 181 -2.13 -8.60 29.35
N ALA A 182 -3.12 -9.48 29.57
CA ALA A 182 -3.27 -10.71 28.80
C ALA A 182 -3.46 -10.43 27.30
N LEU A 183 -4.35 -9.49 26.94
CA LEU A 183 -4.61 -9.11 25.55
C LEU A 183 -3.37 -8.54 24.85
N VAL A 184 -2.64 -7.63 25.52
CA VAL A 184 -1.42 -7.03 24.93
C VAL A 184 -0.32 -8.08 24.80
N THR A 185 -0.16 -8.98 25.77
CA THR A 185 0.82 -10.07 25.73
C THR A 185 0.53 -11.04 24.58
N GLU A 186 -0.74 -11.42 24.42
CA GLU A 186 -1.14 -12.31 23.33
C GLU A 186 -0.94 -11.64 21.95
N ALA A 187 -1.29 -10.38 21.83
CA ALA A 187 -1.05 -9.61 20.59
C ALA A 187 0.45 -9.50 20.27
N ARG A 188 1.30 -9.35 21.29
CA ARG A 188 2.77 -9.38 21.15
C ARG A 188 3.26 -10.74 20.63
N LYS A 189 2.77 -11.86 21.19
CA LYS A 189 3.13 -13.21 20.76
C LYS A 189 2.79 -13.45 19.27
N ARG A 190 1.59 -13.04 18.85
CA ARG A 190 1.18 -13.14 17.43
C ARG A 190 2.10 -12.35 16.51
N LYS A 191 2.50 -11.14 16.91
CA LYS A 191 3.43 -10.31 16.13
C LYS A 191 4.84 -10.89 16.11
N ALA A 192 5.34 -11.45 17.22
CA ALA A 192 6.63 -12.12 17.28
C ALA A 192 6.69 -13.34 16.34
N LYS A 193 5.63 -14.17 16.35
CA LYS A 193 5.52 -15.31 15.41
C LYS A 193 5.48 -14.84 13.95
N LYS A 194 4.81 -13.71 13.67
CA LYS A 194 4.82 -13.13 12.31
C LYS A 194 6.20 -12.67 11.89
N LEU A 195 6.98 -12.06 12.80
CA LEU A 195 8.36 -11.66 12.52
C LEU A 195 9.25 -12.88 12.23
N GLU A 196 9.16 -13.90 13.06
CA GLU A 196 9.89 -15.17 12.89
C GLU A 196 9.57 -15.81 11.53
N ASN A 197 8.30 -15.87 11.13
CA ASN A 197 7.90 -16.38 9.83
C ASN A 197 8.48 -15.54 8.68
N LEU A 198 8.48 -14.20 8.81
CA LEU A 198 9.10 -13.31 7.82
C LEU A 198 10.63 -13.50 7.73
N GLU A 199 11.28 -13.98 8.78
CA GLU A 199 12.72 -14.27 8.75
C GLU A 199 13.03 -15.59 8.05
N LYS A 200 12.30 -16.63 8.39
CA LYS A 200 12.56 -18.01 7.95
C LYS A 200 12.03 -18.32 6.56
N LEU A 201 10.86 -17.77 6.20
CA LEU A 201 10.19 -18.11 4.94
C LEU A 201 10.59 -17.16 3.80
N PRO A 202 10.62 -17.62 2.54
CA PRO A 202 10.76 -16.75 1.39
C PRO A 202 9.62 -15.71 1.33
N PRO A 203 9.75 -14.62 0.55
CA PRO A 203 8.62 -13.74 0.29
C PRO A 203 7.44 -14.52 -0.29
N GLU A 204 6.23 -14.17 0.08
CA GLU A 204 5.02 -14.80 -0.50
C GLU A 204 4.95 -14.52 -2.01
N ARG A 205 4.61 -15.54 -2.83
CA ARG A 205 4.47 -15.34 -4.29
C ARG A 205 3.40 -14.31 -4.60
N ILE A 206 3.63 -13.53 -5.64
CA ILE A 206 2.64 -12.59 -6.14
C ILE A 206 1.49 -13.36 -6.80
N VAL A 207 0.27 -13.02 -6.42
CA VAL A 207 -0.93 -13.45 -7.12
C VAL A 207 -1.26 -12.39 -8.18
N PHE A 208 -0.94 -12.68 -9.43
CA PHE A 208 -1.30 -11.85 -10.57
C PHE A 208 -2.83 -11.83 -10.73
N GLY A 209 -3.42 -10.65 -10.91
CA GLY A 209 -4.88 -10.46 -10.89
C GLY A 209 -5.44 -10.04 -9.54
N GLY A 210 -4.60 -10.06 -8.47
CA GLY A 210 -4.92 -9.57 -7.14
C GLY A 210 -5.33 -10.65 -6.15
N LYS A 211 -4.72 -10.61 -4.97
CA LYS A 211 -4.92 -11.60 -3.89
C LYS A 211 -6.37 -11.63 -3.40
N LYS A 212 -7.04 -10.47 -3.33
CA LYS A 212 -8.44 -10.40 -2.90
C LYS A 212 -9.35 -11.16 -3.86
N LEU A 213 -9.25 -10.88 -5.17
CA LEU A 213 -10.06 -11.56 -6.17
C LEU A 213 -9.75 -13.05 -6.24
N TYR A 214 -8.47 -13.43 -6.03
CA TYR A 214 -8.08 -14.84 -5.97
C TYR A 214 -8.71 -15.57 -4.77
N SER A 215 -8.80 -14.94 -3.60
CA SER A 215 -9.42 -15.55 -2.41
C SER A 215 -10.95 -15.76 -2.56
N GLU A 216 -11.58 -15.02 -3.46
CA GLU A 216 -13.02 -15.20 -3.77
C GLU A 216 -13.28 -16.47 -4.60
N LYS A 217 -12.22 -17.10 -5.15
CA LYS A 217 -12.32 -18.36 -5.91
C LYS A 217 -12.97 -19.46 -5.10
N ASP A 218 -12.53 -19.65 -3.85
CA ASP A 218 -13.01 -20.73 -2.99
C ASP A 218 -14.48 -20.55 -2.63
N VAL A 219 -14.94 -19.32 -2.45
CA VAL A 219 -16.37 -19.02 -2.20
C VAL A 219 -17.21 -19.36 -3.43
N VAL A 220 -16.71 -19.07 -4.64
CA VAL A 220 -17.39 -19.39 -5.89
C VAL A 220 -17.36 -20.89 -6.20
N GLU A 221 -16.34 -21.62 -5.73
CA GLU A 221 -16.25 -23.08 -5.91
C GLU A 221 -17.03 -23.88 -4.86
N VAL A 222 -17.15 -23.41 -3.62
CA VAL A 222 -17.96 -24.04 -2.55
C VAL A 222 -19.45 -24.04 -2.91
N THR A 223 -19.94 -23.00 -3.60
CA THR A 223 -21.32 -23.01 -4.12
C THR A 223 -21.60 -24.09 -5.18
N LYS A 224 -20.58 -24.85 -5.61
CA LYS A 224 -20.71 -25.99 -6.52
C LYS A 224 -20.85 -27.34 -5.82
N SER A 225 -20.42 -27.45 -4.56
CA SER A 225 -20.33 -28.71 -3.84
C SER A 225 -21.57 -29.06 -3.01
N ASP A 226 -22.51 -28.12 -2.84
CA ASP A 226 -23.79 -28.43 -2.24
C ASP A 226 -24.67 -29.14 -3.27
N ASP A 227 -24.88 -30.42 -3.05
CA ASP A 227 -25.68 -31.35 -3.82
C ASP A 227 -27.20 -30.98 -3.80
N SER A 228 -27.53 -29.74 -4.06
CA SER A 228 -28.92 -29.32 -4.25
C SER A 228 -29.30 -29.49 -5.72
N SER A 229 -30.12 -30.45 -5.96
CA SER A 229 -30.61 -31.00 -7.22
C SER A 229 -31.48 -30.06 -8.09
N ASN A 230 -31.27 -28.77 -8.08
CA ASN A 230 -32.03 -27.84 -8.90
C ASN A 230 -31.16 -27.26 -10.05
N ASP A 231 -31.56 -27.56 -11.30
CA ASP A 231 -30.93 -27.06 -12.54
C ASP A 231 -30.74 -25.55 -12.61
N LYS A 232 -31.58 -24.77 -11.90
CA LYS A 232 -31.44 -23.31 -11.82
C LYS A 232 -30.23 -22.85 -11.01
N ASP A 233 -29.93 -23.55 -9.91
CA ASP A 233 -28.79 -23.19 -9.01
C ASP A 233 -27.45 -23.55 -9.65
N GLN A 234 -27.38 -24.65 -10.40
CA GLN A 234 -26.19 -25.00 -11.17
C GLN A 234 -25.88 -24.01 -12.29
N LYS A 235 -26.92 -23.48 -12.99
CA LYS A 235 -26.73 -22.45 -14.03
C LYS A 235 -26.24 -21.12 -13.43
N THR A 236 -26.72 -20.75 -12.26
CA THR A 236 -26.33 -19.52 -11.55
C THR A 236 -24.88 -19.61 -11.06
N SER A 237 -24.50 -20.75 -10.49
CA SER A 237 -23.12 -21.02 -10.03
C SER A 237 -22.10 -21.05 -11.19
N LYS A 238 -22.46 -21.67 -12.33
CA LYS A 238 -21.61 -21.63 -13.54
C LYS A 238 -21.41 -20.21 -14.07
N LYS A 239 -22.47 -19.38 -14.07
CA LYS A 239 -22.38 -17.96 -14.48
C LYS A 239 -21.46 -17.16 -13.56
N ALA A 240 -21.58 -17.34 -12.22
CA ALA A 240 -20.72 -16.66 -11.25
C ALA A 240 -19.23 -17.06 -11.42
N SER A 241 -18.96 -18.36 -11.60
CA SER A 241 -17.60 -18.87 -11.85
C SER A 241 -17.00 -18.30 -13.16
N ASN A 242 -17.77 -18.24 -14.22
CA ASN A 242 -17.30 -17.69 -15.48
C ASN A 242 -17.04 -16.18 -15.40
N LYS A 243 -17.91 -15.44 -14.71
CA LYS A 243 -17.72 -14.02 -14.44
C LYS A 243 -16.43 -13.77 -13.64
N TRP A 244 -16.23 -14.52 -12.54
CA TRP A 244 -15.02 -14.43 -11.73
C TRP A 244 -13.75 -14.73 -12.57
N ARG A 245 -13.78 -15.80 -13.40
CA ARG A 245 -12.64 -16.16 -14.27
C ARG A 245 -12.31 -15.04 -15.24
N GLN A 246 -13.34 -14.44 -15.86
CA GLN A 246 -13.16 -13.33 -16.80
C GLN A 246 -12.57 -12.11 -16.08
N GLU A 247 -13.09 -11.70 -14.92
CA GLU A 247 -12.57 -10.57 -14.15
C GLU A 247 -11.13 -10.82 -13.69
N PHE A 248 -10.81 -12.05 -13.27
CA PHE A 248 -9.45 -12.42 -12.85
C PHE A 248 -8.49 -12.40 -14.03
N PHE A 249 -8.89 -12.92 -15.18
CA PHE A 249 -8.12 -12.88 -16.40
C PHE A 249 -7.88 -11.43 -16.87
N GLU A 250 -8.91 -10.60 -16.94
CA GLU A 250 -8.78 -9.21 -17.32
C GLU A 250 -7.81 -8.45 -16.40
N LYS A 251 -7.91 -8.63 -15.09
CA LYS A 251 -6.98 -7.99 -14.14
C LYS A 251 -5.54 -8.47 -14.27
N ARG A 252 -5.31 -9.70 -14.65
CA ARG A 252 -3.95 -10.23 -14.90
C ARG A 252 -3.29 -9.54 -16.09
N HIS A 253 -4.07 -9.16 -17.10
CA HIS A 253 -3.61 -8.60 -18.36
C HIS A 253 -3.87 -7.09 -18.51
N GLN A 254 -4.29 -6.45 -17.42
CA GLN A 254 -4.77 -5.07 -17.41
C GLN A 254 -3.69 -4.03 -17.75
N SER A 255 -2.42 -4.31 -17.51
CA SER A 255 -1.37 -3.30 -17.66
C SER A 255 -0.10 -3.85 -18.29
N MET A 256 0.55 -3.03 -19.10
CA MET A 256 1.85 -3.30 -19.73
C MET A 256 2.73 -2.07 -19.56
N SER A 257 4.01 -2.30 -19.24
CA SER A 257 5.01 -1.24 -19.09
C SER A 257 6.16 -1.49 -20.06
N LEU A 258 6.47 -0.52 -20.90
CA LEU A 258 7.54 -0.56 -21.88
C LEU A 258 8.63 0.43 -21.50
N PRO A 259 9.70 -0.01 -20.82
CA PRO A 259 10.81 0.85 -20.41
C PRO A 259 11.54 1.40 -21.63
N GLY A 260 11.91 2.66 -21.55
CA GLY A 260 12.66 3.34 -22.60
C GLY A 260 14.16 3.11 -22.54
N ARG A 261 14.84 3.58 -23.59
CA ARG A 261 16.30 3.65 -23.67
C ARG A 261 16.73 5.00 -24.25
N HIS A 262 17.68 5.64 -23.63
CA HIS A 262 18.19 6.95 -24.06
C HIS A 262 18.85 6.91 -25.48
N THR A 263 19.36 5.74 -25.89
CA THR A 263 19.95 5.54 -27.24
C THR A 263 18.91 5.56 -28.37
N SER A 264 17.61 5.45 -28.05
CA SER A 264 16.54 5.57 -29.05
C SER A 264 16.26 7.03 -29.38
N LYS A 265 16.04 7.34 -30.67
CA LYS A 265 15.59 8.66 -31.14
C LYS A 265 14.34 9.16 -30.42
N TYR A 266 13.46 8.24 -30.02
CA TYR A 266 12.19 8.54 -29.35
C TYR A 266 12.22 8.27 -27.84
N GLY A 267 13.41 8.03 -27.24
CA GLY A 267 13.52 7.62 -25.86
C GLY A 267 12.96 6.21 -25.56
N ASN A 268 12.39 5.55 -26.58
CA ASN A 268 11.86 4.19 -26.53
C ASN A 268 11.95 3.56 -27.92
N PHE A 269 12.24 2.26 -28.04
CA PHE A 269 12.33 1.59 -29.33
C PHE A 269 10.98 1.06 -29.83
N LEU A 270 10.07 0.75 -28.93
CA LEU A 270 8.74 0.21 -29.26
C LEU A 270 7.69 1.32 -29.40
N CYS A 271 7.87 2.43 -28.72
CA CYS A 271 6.94 3.57 -28.75
C CYS A 271 7.61 4.74 -29.47
N LYS A 272 6.92 5.30 -30.47
CA LYS A 272 7.39 6.43 -31.29
C LYS A 272 6.32 7.51 -31.29
N TYR A 273 6.71 8.73 -30.96
CA TYR A 273 5.84 9.91 -31.03
C TYR A 273 6.30 10.81 -32.16
N ASP A 274 5.40 11.21 -33.05
CA ASP A 274 5.69 12.02 -34.24
C ASP A 274 5.40 13.51 -34.08
N GLY A 275 4.96 13.93 -32.90
CA GLY A 275 4.52 15.29 -32.60
C GLY A 275 3.01 15.43 -32.47
N LYS A 276 2.25 14.43 -32.90
CA LYS A 276 0.79 14.39 -32.84
C LYS A 276 0.30 13.02 -32.35
N ASP A 277 0.74 11.95 -32.97
CA ASP A 277 0.28 10.61 -32.73
C ASP A 277 1.36 9.76 -32.03
N LEU A 278 0.94 8.84 -31.19
CA LEU A 278 1.83 7.87 -30.57
C LEU A 278 1.63 6.51 -31.22
N SER A 279 2.69 5.97 -31.82
CA SER A 279 2.70 4.64 -32.40
C SER A 279 3.42 3.64 -31.52
N VAL A 280 2.88 2.42 -31.42
CA VAL A 280 3.43 1.31 -30.64
C VAL A 280 3.61 0.10 -31.53
N THR A 281 4.83 -0.41 -31.64
CA THR A 281 5.12 -1.65 -32.36
C THR A 281 4.73 -2.84 -31.49
N CYS A 282 3.77 -3.64 -31.92
CA CYS A 282 3.25 -4.82 -31.22
C CYS A 282 4.19 -6.03 -31.36
N ILE A 283 3.94 -7.10 -30.58
CA ILE A 283 4.76 -8.34 -30.61
C ILE A 283 4.68 -9.03 -31.99
N ASP A 284 3.53 -8.97 -32.64
CA ASP A 284 3.31 -9.50 -33.99
C ASP A 284 3.95 -8.67 -35.15
N GLY A 285 4.63 -7.57 -34.78
CA GLY A 285 5.22 -6.63 -35.72
C GLY A 285 4.25 -5.58 -36.28
N SER A 286 2.96 -5.67 -35.99
CA SER A 286 1.98 -4.65 -36.36
C SER A 286 2.20 -3.36 -35.57
N VAL A 287 1.62 -2.26 -36.06
CA VAL A 287 1.71 -0.97 -35.39
C VAL A 287 0.32 -0.54 -34.93
N THR A 288 0.20 -0.22 -33.67
CA THR A 288 -0.99 0.43 -33.09
C THR A 288 -0.74 1.93 -33.01
N ILE A 289 -1.70 2.74 -33.45
CA ILE A 289 -1.59 4.21 -33.47
C ILE A 289 -2.64 4.81 -32.55
N PHE A 290 -2.19 5.67 -31.63
CA PHE A 290 -3.04 6.48 -30.76
C PHE A 290 -3.09 7.91 -31.28
N HIS A 291 -4.25 8.33 -31.76
CA HIS A 291 -4.44 9.64 -32.37
C HIS A 291 -4.53 10.77 -31.33
N ASP A 292 -3.92 11.91 -31.66
CA ASP A 292 -3.89 13.12 -30.85
C ASP A 292 -3.39 12.86 -29.41
N PHE A 293 -2.22 12.23 -29.30
CA PHE A 293 -1.60 11.95 -28.00
C PHE A 293 -1.04 13.22 -27.38
N LYS A 294 -1.53 13.58 -26.18
CA LYS A 294 -1.09 14.74 -25.41
C LYS A 294 -0.92 14.41 -23.93
N LEU A 295 0.01 15.09 -23.30
CA LEU A 295 0.20 15.06 -21.85
C LEU A 295 -0.34 16.37 -21.25
N PRO A 296 -1.19 16.35 -20.20
CA PRO A 296 -1.82 17.53 -19.64
C PRO A 296 -0.82 18.43 -18.90
N ARG A 297 0.32 17.88 -18.53
CA ARG A 297 1.38 18.60 -17.81
C ARG A 297 2.75 18.18 -18.34
N ASN A 298 3.70 19.13 -18.33
CA ASN A 298 5.08 18.90 -18.79
C ASN A 298 5.18 18.47 -20.27
N GLU A 299 4.23 18.82 -21.10
CA GLU A 299 4.24 18.51 -22.53
C GLU A 299 5.50 19.09 -23.20
N GLU A 300 5.89 20.32 -22.84
CA GLU A 300 7.13 20.93 -23.32
C GLU A 300 8.39 20.10 -23.00
N SER A 301 8.48 19.57 -21.77
CA SER A 301 9.58 18.68 -21.37
C SER A 301 9.55 17.36 -22.11
N PHE A 302 8.35 16.84 -22.42
CA PHE A 302 8.17 15.65 -23.22
C PHE A 302 8.56 15.89 -24.67
N GLN A 303 8.10 16.96 -25.30
CA GLN A 303 8.43 17.32 -26.67
C GLN A 303 9.91 17.67 -26.85
N LYS A 304 10.52 18.34 -25.86
CA LYS A 304 11.94 18.65 -25.87
C LYS A 304 12.82 17.40 -26.00
N ASN A 305 12.37 16.27 -25.48
CA ASN A 305 13.11 15.00 -25.58
C ASN A 305 13.32 14.52 -27.02
N PHE A 306 12.46 14.94 -27.95
CA PHE A 306 12.56 14.58 -29.36
C PHE A 306 13.39 15.54 -30.21
N THR A 307 13.58 16.76 -29.72
CA THR A 307 14.31 17.84 -30.42
C THR A 307 15.72 18.07 -29.87
N CYS A 308 16.03 17.53 -28.68
CA CYS A 308 17.34 17.69 -28.05
C CYS A 308 18.42 16.82 -28.73
N LYS A 309 19.68 17.12 -28.43
CA LYS A 309 20.82 16.31 -28.89
C LYS A 309 20.73 14.89 -28.34
N PRO A 310 21.31 13.88 -29.05
CA PRO A 310 21.26 12.48 -28.62
C PRO A 310 21.75 12.23 -27.19
N GLU A 311 22.75 12.95 -26.74
CA GLU A 311 23.34 12.89 -25.40
C GLU A 311 22.39 13.37 -24.29
N ASP A 312 21.50 14.32 -24.63
CA ASP A 312 20.54 14.90 -23.67
C ASP A 312 19.20 14.16 -23.63
N ARG A 313 19.02 13.13 -24.45
CA ARG A 313 17.77 12.37 -24.52
C ARG A 313 17.57 11.55 -23.26
N GLN A 314 16.33 11.58 -22.79
CA GLN A 314 15.91 10.73 -21.67
C GLN A 314 15.30 9.44 -22.21
N SER A 315 15.38 8.40 -21.39
CA SER A 315 14.56 7.21 -21.58
C SER A 315 13.12 7.49 -21.15
N LEU A 316 12.16 7.21 -22.02
CA LEU A 316 10.72 7.37 -21.77
C LEU A 316 10.08 6.00 -21.54
N CYS A 317 9.54 5.78 -20.34
CA CYS A 317 8.81 4.56 -20.03
C CYS A 317 7.31 4.80 -20.27
N TYR A 318 6.71 4.02 -21.15
CA TYR A 318 5.28 4.07 -21.44
C TYR A 318 4.54 2.96 -20.71
N ASN A 319 3.47 3.33 -20.02
CA ASN A 319 2.60 2.37 -19.34
C ASN A 319 1.20 2.44 -19.96
N PHE A 320 0.68 1.29 -20.35
CA PHE A 320 -0.64 1.12 -20.92
C PHE A 320 -1.52 0.44 -19.87
N ILE A 321 -2.67 1.02 -19.57
CA ILE A 321 -3.59 0.49 -18.55
C ILE A 321 -4.99 0.41 -19.17
N LEU A 322 -5.50 -0.81 -19.31
CA LEU A 322 -6.86 -1.07 -19.76
C LEU A 322 -7.85 -0.85 -18.60
N LYS A 323 -8.88 -0.05 -18.83
CA LYS A 323 -9.93 0.23 -17.86
C LYS A 323 -11.31 0.11 -18.51
N ARG A 324 -12.35 0.11 -17.69
CA ARG A 324 -13.75 0.20 -18.08
C ARG A 324 -14.36 1.47 -17.50
N ASP A 325 -15.22 2.12 -18.25
CA ASP A 325 -16.02 3.25 -17.79
C ASP A 325 -17.30 2.79 -17.07
N LYS A 326 -18.14 3.76 -16.71
CA LYS A 326 -19.43 3.48 -16.04
C LYS A 326 -20.42 2.70 -16.93
N GLU A 327 -20.26 2.80 -18.25
CA GLU A 327 -21.07 2.09 -19.24
C GLU A 327 -20.44 0.74 -19.65
N ASN A 328 -19.39 0.30 -18.93
CA ASN A 328 -18.64 -0.93 -19.19
C ASN A 328 -17.85 -0.94 -20.50
N LYS A 329 -17.68 0.22 -21.17
CA LYS A 329 -16.84 0.37 -22.36
C LYS A 329 -15.36 0.36 -21.97
N GLN A 330 -14.57 -0.40 -22.71
CA GLN A 330 -13.13 -0.49 -22.49
C GLN A 330 -12.40 0.70 -23.10
N TYR A 331 -11.44 1.23 -22.39
CA TYR A 331 -10.51 2.26 -22.85
C TYR A 331 -9.12 2.07 -22.27
N LEU A 332 -8.12 2.60 -22.94
CA LEU A 332 -6.75 2.65 -22.48
C LEU A 332 -6.41 4.02 -21.91
N ILE A 333 -5.66 4.01 -20.81
CA ILE A 333 -4.91 5.16 -20.31
C ILE A 333 -3.44 4.91 -20.61
N ILE A 334 -2.79 5.90 -21.18
CA ILE A 334 -1.34 5.87 -21.41
C ILE A 334 -0.70 6.80 -20.42
N SER A 335 0.34 6.35 -19.74
CA SER A 335 1.15 7.22 -18.90
C SER A 335 2.62 7.15 -19.32
N VAL A 336 3.30 8.30 -19.26
CA VAL A 336 4.72 8.41 -19.58
C VAL A 336 5.48 8.72 -18.31
N THR A 337 6.50 7.93 -18.02
CA THR A 337 7.44 8.20 -16.92
C THR A 337 8.71 8.80 -17.52
N MET A 338 9.06 9.99 -17.05
CA MET A 338 10.25 10.73 -17.46
C MET A 338 10.92 11.36 -16.23
N LYS A 339 12.19 11.75 -16.39
CA LYS A 339 12.90 12.54 -15.39
C LYS A 339 12.56 14.01 -15.57
N LEU A 340 12.13 14.64 -14.51
CA LEU A 340 11.87 16.08 -14.47
C LEU A 340 12.79 16.72 -13.43
N LYS A 341 13.23 17.95 -13.68
CA LYS A 341 13.89 18.74 -12.64
C LYS A 341 12.93 18.85 -11.47
N ALA A 342 13.43 18.55 -10.26
CA ALA A 342 12.67 18.86 -9.06
C ALA A 342 12.44 20.37 -9.04
N TYR A 343 11.22 20.80 -8.79
CA TYR A 343 10.98 22.20 -8.42
C TYR A 343 11.70 22.41 -7.09
N GLU A 344 12.81 23.07 -7.14
CA GLU A 344 13.43 23.63 -5.95
C GLU A 344 12.62 24.88 -5.60
N ASN A 345 11.59 24.67 -4.80
CA ASN A 345 10.87 25.76 -4.18
C ASN A 345 11.71 26.22 -2.97
N SER A 346 12.88 26.79 -3.26
CA SER A 346 13.82 27.27 -2.25
C SER A 346 13.57 28.74 -1.86
N TYR A 347 12.54 29.35 -2.41
CA TYR A 347 12.20 30.74 -2.08
C TYR A 347 11.28 30.79 -0.87
N TYR A 348 11.86 31.00 0.28
CA TYR A 348 11.16 31.21 1.55
C TYR A 348 10.92 32.70 1.86
N GLY A 349 11.16 33.60 0.90
CA GLY A 349 11.06 35.05 1.10
C GLY A 349 9.69 35.58 1.51
N ASN A 350 8.65 34.76 1.38
CA ASN A 350 7.31 35.05 1.88
C ASN A 350 6.94 34.25 3.13
N GLY A 351 7.92 33.57 3.74
CA GLY A 351 7.67 32.66 4.86
C GLY A 351 7.07 31.33 4.43
N ALA A 352 6.46 30.61 5.37
CA ALA A 352 5.83 29.32 5.15
C ALA A 352 4.60 29.14 6.04
N ILE A 353 3.58 28.44 5.51
CA ILE A 353 2.47 27.95 6.31
C ILE A 353 2.64 26.46 6.50
N SER A 354 2.74 26.02 7.75
CA SER A 354 2.72 24.63 8.15
C SER A 354 1.33 24.21 8.60
N MET A 355 0.88 23.03 8.21
CA MET A 355 -0.38 22.46 8.64
C MET A 355 -0.17 21.05 9.18
N ASP A 356 -0.60 20.82 10.41
CA ASP A 356 -0.70 19.50 11.03
C ASP A 356 -2.17 19.06 11.04
N ILE A 357 -2.43 17.89 10.47
CA ILE A 357 -3.78 17.35 10.28
C ILE A 357 -4.02 16.31 11.36
N ASN A 358 -4.92 16.62 12.29
CA ASN A 358 -5.35 15.72 13.34
C ASN A 358 -6.80 15.25 13.11
N TYR A 359 -7.23 14.30 13.91
CA TYR A 359 -8.56 13.71 13.80
C TYR A 359 -9.70 14.70 14.06
N ASP A 360 -9.51 15.68 14.94
CA ASP A 360 -10.50 16.60 15.45
C ASP A 360 -10.17 18.10 15.19
N HIS A 361 -9.01 18.36 14.57
CA HIS A 361 -8.57 19.72 14.28
C HIS A 361 -7.46 19.79 13.25
N PHE A 362 -7.33 20.94 12.60
CA PHE A 362 -6.11 21.38 11.91
C PHE A 362 -5.36 22.38 12.79
N ALA A 363 -4.08 22.13 13.00
CA ALA A 363 -3.18 23.10 13.57
C ALA A 363 -2.38 23.78 12.46
N LEU A 364 -2.53 25.08 12.33
CA LEU A 364 -1.84 25.91 11.34
C LEU A 364 -0.78 26.74 12.06
N ALA A 365 0.39 26.85 11.46
CA ALA A 365 1.44 27.75 11.92
C ALA A 365 1.99 28.54 10.74
N GLU A 366 2.04 29.87 10.88
CA GLU A 366 2.64 30.78 9.94
C GLU A 366 4.05 31.15 10.41
N LEU A 367 5.02 30.94 9.53
CA LEU A 367 6.42 31.25 9.78
C LEU A 367 6.87 32.37 8.85
N ASN A 368 7.69 33.30 9.34
CA ASN A 368 8.34 34.28 8.48
C ASN A 368 9.50 33.67 7.68
N GLU A 369 10.14 34.49 6.87
CA GLU A 369 11.32 34.12 6.03
C GLU A 369 12.51 33.58 6.83
N THR A 370 12.62 33.93 8.12
CA THR A 370 13.69 33.45 9.02
C THR A 370 13.28 32.22 9.83
N GLY A 371 12.08 31.67 9.61
CA GLY A 371 11.55 30.52 10.35
C GLY A 371 10.97 30.87 11.73
N LYS A 372 10.81 32.18 12.06
CA LYS A 372 10.16 32.61 13.28
C LYS A 372 8.66 32.49 13.16
N LEU A 373 8.00 31.91 14.16
CA LEU A 373 6.54 31.81 14.24
C LEU A 373 5.91 33.21 14.32
N LEU A 374 5.03 33.49 13.36
CA LEU A 374 4.24 34.72 13.29
C LEU A 374 2.86 34.55 13.93
N ASP A 375 2.16 33.47 13.53
CA ASP A 375 0.82 33.20 14.01
C ASP A 375 0.58 31.67 14.06
N GLN A 376 -0.39 31.30 14.89
CA GLN A 376 -0.86 29.92 14.98
C GLN A 376 -2.37 29.87 15.15
N LYS A 377 -3.03 28.97 14.43
CA LYS A 377 -4.48 28.83 14.46
C LYS A 377 -4.86 27.36 14.60
N LEU A 378 -5.78 27.08 15.53
CA LEU A 378 -6.39 25.78 15.70
C LEU A 378 -7.82 25.81 15.15
N ILE A 379 -8.08 25.05 14.12
CA ILE A 379 -9.41 24.91 13.53
C ILE A 379 -9.97 23.58 14.00
N ARG A 380 -10.92 23.62 14.91
CA ARG A 380 -11.57 22.42 15.45
C ARG A 380 -12.78 22.03 14.63
N PHE A 381 -12.96 20.71 14.45
CA PHE A 381 -14.12 20.13 13.81
C PHE A 381 -14.45 18.78 14.48
N ASP A 382 -15.70 18.35 14.36
CA ASP A 382 -16.17 17.08 14.90
C ASP A 382 -16.57 16.17 13.73
N LEU A 383 -15.82 15.07 13.55
CA LEU A 383 -16.10 14.05 12.53
C LEU A 383 -16.75 12.79 13.12
N MET A 384 -16.98 12.74 14.45
CA MET A 384 -17.56 11.57 15.09
C MET A 384 -19.00 11.35 14.64
N ASN A 385 -19.31 10.10 14.29
CA ASN A 385 -20.64 9.66 13.84
C ASN A 385 -21.18 10.39 12.60
N LYS A 386 -20.32 10.97 11.78
CA LYS A 386 -20.68 11.64 10.53
C LYS A 386 -20.53 10.71 9.33
N SER A 387 -21.44 10.77 8.39
CA SER A 387 -21.33 10.06 7.10
C SER A 387 -20.22 10.67 6.24
N THR A 388 -19.72 9.91 5.24
CA THR A 388 -18.66 10.39 4.33
C THR A 388 -19.04 11.72 3.65
N GLY A 389 -20.32 11.91 3.24
CA GLY A 389 -20.79 13.16 2.64
C GLY A 389 -20.78 14.34 3.63
N GLN A 390 -21.12 14.10 4.90
CA GLN A 390 -21.06 15.13 5.94
C GLN A 390 -19.60 15.51 6.26
N VAL A 391 -18.69 14.51 6.29
CA VAL A 391 -17.25 14.77 6.46
C VAL A 391 -16.71 15.64 5.33
N THR A 392 -17.06 15.34 4.08
CA THR A 392 -16.63 16.14 2.90
C THR A 392 -17.14 17.60 2.96
N ASN A 393 -18.29 17.83 3.57
CA ASN A 393 -18.82 19.20 3.72
C ASN A 393 -18.23 19.98 4.90
N ILE A 394 -17.59 19.31 5.85
CA ILE A 394 -16.93 19.94 7.00
C ILE A 394 -15.47 20.29 6.67
N LEU A 395 -14.80 19.45 5.90
CA LEU A 395 -13.41 19.63 5.44
C LEU A 395 -13.32 20.40 4.13
#